data_31e2c3ed7000f1f358e45216c7541e73
#
_entry.id   31e2c3ed7000f1f358e45216c7541e73
#
_cell.length_a   1.000
_cell.length_b   1.000
_cell.length_c   1.000
_cell.angle_alpha   90.00
_cell.angle_beta   90.00
_cell.angle_gamma   90.00
#
_symmetry.space_group_name_H-M   'P 1'
#
loop_
_entity.id
_entity.type
_entity.pdbx_description
1 polymer ?
#
loop_
_entity_poly.entity_id
_entity_poly.type
_entity_poly.pdbx_seq_one_letter_code
_entity_poly.pdbx_strand_id
1 'polypeptide(L)'
;LLGAVAVSIVALGLFYRYGTPWAAAQLTRWVPLGWETRLSGDLLQRLDDGFLKPSKLPAERRAQLNARFEALAQQAPHAAQRYASYRPPLKLEFRSGMPANAFALPGGTVVMTDAIVQAAADKGISDDALVGVLAHEIGHVVHRHGMRMVVEQGVLNMGLGLALGDVSGVVSTGATLLTSRAYSRSHEREADCYAIALMRQASLPTAPMGQLLLAIDRKSTRLNS
;
A
#
# COMPACT_ATOMS: atom_id res chain seq x y z
N LEU A 1 4.91 1.84 44.43
CA LEU A 1 5.87 1.81 43.31
C LEU A 1 5.43 0.84 42.22
N LEU A 2 5.21 -0.44 42.54
CA LEU A 2 4.78 -1.48 41.56
C LEU A 2 3.48 -1.11 40.81
N GLY A 3 2.48 -0.57 41.50
CA GLY A 3 1.23 -0.12 40.91
C GLY A 3 1.41 1.01 39.90
N ALA A 4 2.26 2.00 40.20
CA ALA A 4 2.56 3.10 39.29
C ALA A 4 3.28 2.60 38.03
N VAL A 5 4.22 1.68 38.17
CA VAL A 5 4.92 1.06 37.04
C VAL A 5 3.96 0.29 36.14
N ALA A 6 3.06 -0.51 36.73
CA ALA A 6 2.06 -1.25 35.98
C ALA A 6 1.13 -0.32 35.20
N VAL A 7 0.64 0.76 35.82
CA VAL A 7 -0.20 1.77 35.14
C VAL A 7 0.55 2.44 34.00
N SER A 8 1.83 2.79 34.20
CA SER A 8 2.65 3.39 33.13
C SER A 8 2.83 2.44 31.93
N ILE A 9 3.09 1.16 32.17
CA ILE A 9 3.24 0.16 31.10
C ILE A 9 1.92 0.01 30.32
N VAL A 10 0.79 -0.06 31.02
CA VAL A 10 -0.53 -0.15 30.38
C VAL A 10 -0.81 1.12 29.57
N ALA A 11 -0.55 2.30 30.12
CA ALA A 11 -0.74 3.59 29.44
C ALA A 11 0.12 3.69 28.18
N LEU A 12 1.39 3.30 28.24
CA LEU A 12 2.29 3.24 27.08
C LEU A 12 1.81 2.23 26.04
N GLY A 13 1.35 1.06 26.46
CA GLY A 13 0.77 0.06 25.56
C GLY A 13 -0.49 0.55 24.84
N LEU A 14 -1.37 1.24 25.56
CA LEU A 14 -2.58 1.86 24.98
C LEU A 14 -2.21 3.00 24.02
N PHE A 15 -1.26 3.85 24.41
CA PHE A 15 -0.77 4.91 23.53
C PHE A 15 -0.16 4.32 22.24
N TYR A 16 0.71 3.32 22.35
CA TYR A 16 1.27 2.63 21.20
C TYR A 16 0.20 2.02 20.30
N ARG A 17 -0.78 1.35 20.90
CA ARG A 17 -1.81 0.59 20.17
C ARG A 17 -2.87 1.46 19.50
N TYR A 18 -3.23 2.60 20.12
CA TYR A 18 -4.34 3.47 19.69
C TYR A 18 -3.92 4.91 19.42
N GLY A 19 -3.01 5.44 20.24
CA GLY A 19 -2.57 6.83 20.16
C GLY A 19 -1.72 7.10 18.91
N THR A 20 -0.75 6.22 18.61
CA THR A 20 0.15 6.43 17.46
C THR A 20 -0.59 6.35 16.11
N PRO A 21 -1.47 5.37 15.82
CA PRO A 21 -2.25 5.36 14.59
C PRO A 21 -3.20 6.55 14.47
N TRP A 22 -3.79 6.96 15.59
CA TRP A 22 -4.64 8.15 15.62
C TRP A 22 -3.84 9.42 15.30
N ALA A 23 -2.71 9.63 15.97
CA ALA A 23 -1.83 10.77 15.73
C ALA A 23 -1.33 10.78 14.27
N ALA A 24 -0.89 9.64 13.76
CA ALA A 24 -0.46 9.51 12.38
C ALA A 24 -1.57 9.90 11.39
N ALA A 25 -2.80 9.46 11.62
CA ALA A 25 -3.94 9.83 10.77
C ALA A 25 -4.24 11.34 10.80
N GLN A 26 -4.05 12.01 11.94
CA GLN A 26 -4.22 13.47 12.04
C GLN A 26 -3.06 14.22 11.36
N LEU A 27 -1.82 13.84 11.68
CA LEU A 27 -0.63 14.51 11.14
C LEU A 27 -0.50 14.35 9.62
N THR A 28 -0.89 13.20 9.08
CA THR A 28 -0.89 12.96 7.63
C THR A 28 -1.71 13.98 6.85
N ARG A 29 -2.74 14.59 7.45
CA ARG A 29 -3.55 15.64 6.79
C ARG A 29 -2.71 16.85 6.36
N TRP A 30 -1.65 17.14 7.09
CA TRP A 30 -0.79 18.30 6.87
C TRP A 30 0.39 18.02 5.94
N VAL A 31 0.62 16.74 5.58
CA VAL A 31 1.69 16.37 4.64
C VAL A 31 1.29 16.79 3.23
N PRO A 32 2.06 17.68 2.58
CA PRO A 32 1.77 18.13 1.21
C PRO A 32 1.92 16.98 0.20
N LEU A 33 1.07 16.94 -0.82
CA LEU A 33 1.14 15.94 -1.89
C LEU A 33 2.51 15.93 -2.59
N GLY A 34 3.10 17.10 -2.83
CA GLY A 34 4.44 17.19 -3.43
C GLY A 34 5.55 16.51 -2.62
N TRP A 35 5.39 16.39 -1.32
CA TRP A 35 6.29 15.61 -0.45
C TRP A 35 6.12 14.11 -0.69
N GLU A 36 4.88 13.65 -0.77
CA GLU A 36 4.59 12.24 -1.01
C GLU A 36 5.09 11.77 -2.37
N THR A 37 4.91 12.59 -3.40
CA THR A 37 5.38 12.25 -4.76
C THR A 37 6.89 12.18 -4.85
N ARG A 38 7.62 13.05 -4.14
CA ARG A 38 9.10 12.97 -4.04
C ARG A 38 9.52 11.71 -3.29
N LEU A 39 8.93 11.48 -2.12
CA LEU A 39 9.20 10.27 -1.33
C LEU A 39 8.96 9.00 -2.14
N SER A 40 7.87 8.97 -2.93
CA SER A 40 7.54 7.84 -3.81
C SER A 40 8.63 7.63 -4.87
N GLY A 41 9.12 8.70 -5.49
CA GLY A 41 10.24 8.62 -6.45
C GLY A 41 11.50 8.04 -5.83
N ASP A 42 11.90 8.56 -4.67
CA ASP A 42 13.09 8.09 -3.94
C ASP A 42 12.95 6.62 -3.50
N LEU A 43 11.75 6.24 -3.03
CA LEU A 43 11.47 4.85 -2.63
C LEU A 43 11.53 3.91 -3.83
N LEU A 44 10.89 4.27 -4.95
CA LEU A 44 10.90 3.45 -6.16
C LEU A 44 12.32 3.29 -6.70
N GLN A 45 13.11 4.37 -6.73
CA GLN A 45 14.50 4.31 -7.13
C GLN A 45 15.33 3.35 -6.25
N ARG A 46 15.18 3.42 -4.92
CA ARG A 46 15.85 2.49 -3.99
C ARG A 46 15.45 1.04 -4.22
N LEU A 47 14.17 0.79 -4.54
CA LEU A 47 13.67 -0.55 -4.86
C LEU A 47 14.25 -1.03 -6.20
N ASP A 48 14.36 -0.14 -7.20
CA ASP A 48 14.97 -0.41 -8.51
C ASP A 48 16.48 -0.68 -8.38
N ASP A 49 17.19 0.05 -7.54
CA ASP A 49 18.61 -0.17 -7.25
C ASP A 49 18.84 -1.48 -6.48
N GLY A 50 17.89 -1.89 -5.63
CA GLY A 50 17.99 -3.07 -4.81
C GLY A 50 17.64 -4.38 -5.52
N PHE A 51 16.39 -4.57 -5.83
CA PHE A 51 15.89 -5.87 -6.32
C PHE A 51 14.85 -5.80 -7.44
N LEU A 52 14.19 -4.66 -7.66
CA LEU A 52 13.29 -4.51 -8.79
C LEU A 52 14.08 -4.37 -10.08
N LYS A 53 13.50 -4.84 -11.18
CA LYS A 53 14.07 -4.76 -12.51
C LYS A 53 13.01 -4.23 -13.48
N PRO A 54 13.39 -3.65 -14.61
CA PRO A 54 12.44 -3.28 -15.66
C PRO A 54 11.50 -4.43 -16.01
N SER A 55 10.25 -4.10 -16.27
CA SER A 55 9.24 -5.07 -16.67
C SER A 55 9.63 -5.77 -17.98
N LYS A 56 9.36 -7.06 -18.06
CA LYS A 56 9.52 -7.92 -19.24
C LYS A 56 8.20 -8.20 -19.94
N LEU A 57 7.08 -7.63 -19.45
CA LEU A 57 5.81 -7.75 -20.13
C LEU A 57 5.86 -7.06 -21.51
N PRO A 58 5.19 -7.63 -22.54
CA PRO A 58 5.02 -6.97 -23.83
C PRO A 58 4.45 -5.55 -23.66
N ALA A 59 4.85 -4.63 -24.53
CA ALA A 59 4.39 -3.24 -24.48
C ALA A 59 2.88 -3.13 -24.59
N GLU A 60 2.28 -3.95 -25.47
CA GLU A 60 0.82 -4.02 -25.68
C GLU A 60 0.11 -4.47 -24.41
N ARG A 61 0.70 -5.44 -23.68
CA ARG A 61 0.11 -5.93 -22.42
C ARG A 61 0.12 -4.86 -21.34
N ARG A 62 1.21 -4.14 -21.22
CA ARG A 62 1.33 -3.00 -20.28
C ARG A 62 0.34 -1.88 -20.65
N ALA A 63 0.21 -1.57 -21.94
CA ALA A 63 -0.72 -0.57 -22.44
C ALA A 63 -2.19 -0.95 -22.15
N GLN A 64 -2.57 -2.22 -22.35
CA GLN A 64 -3.91 -2.72 -22.02
C GLN A 64 -4.23 -2.55 -20.52
N LEU A 65 -3.31 -2.95 -19.63
CA LEU A 65 -3.51 -2.85 -18.19
C LEU A 65 -3.51 -1.38 -17.74
N ASN A 66 -2.66 -0.52 -18.32
CA ASN A 66 -2.69 0.92 -18.06
C ASN A 66 -4.03 1.55 -18.45
N ALA A 67 -4.55 1.24 -19.63
CA ALA A 67 -5.84 1.77 -20.09
C ALA A 67 -6.98 1.37 -19.12
N ARG A 68 -6.97 0.12 -18.64
CA ARG A 68 -7.95 -0.34 -17.63
C ARG A 68 -7.77 0.34 -16.29
N PHE A 69 -6.53 0.58 -15.86
CA PHE A 69 -6.22 1.32 -14.63
C PHE A 69 -6.70 2.77 -14.71
N GLU A 70 -6.44 3.45 -15.82
CA GLU A 70 -6.87 4.83 -16.04
C GLU A 70 -8.40 4.95 -16.07
N ALA A 71 -9.08 4.03 -16.76
CA ALA A 71 -10.54 3.98 -16.78
C ALA A 71 -11.12 3.74 -15.37
N LEU A 72 -10.48 2.89 -14.57
CA LEU A 72 -10.85 2.65 -13.19
C LEU A 72 -10.62 3.90 -12.31
N ALA A 73 -9.47 4.54 -12.45
CA ALA A 73 -9.07 5.71 -11.69
C ALA A 73 -10.04 6.91 -11.90
N GLN A 74 -10.56 7.07 -13.14
CA GLN A 74 -11.55 8.11 -13.46
C GLN A 74 -12.88 7.92 -12.72
N GLN A 75 -13.19 6.71 -12.31
CA GLN A 75 -14.42 6.36 -11.60
C GLN A 75 -14.25 6.37 -10.07
N ALA A 76 -13.10 6.81 -9.54
CA ALA A 76 -12.80 6.78 -8.12
C ALA A 76 -13.88 7.48 -7.27
N PRO A 77 -14.54 6.77 -6.33
CA PRO A 77 -15.62 7.33 -5.52
C PRO A 77 -15.08 8.30 -4.48
N HIS A 78 -15.12 9.59 -4.79
CA HIS A 78 -14.59 10.64 -3.91
C HIS A 78 -15.26 10.70 -2.53
N ALA A 79 -16.52 10.32 -2.45
CA ALA A 79 -17.26 10.27 -1.18
C ALA A 79 -16.76 9.21 -0.19
N ALA A 80 -16.10 8.17 -0.70
CA ALA A 80 -15.55 7.09 0.11
C ALA A 80 -14.13 7.35 0.63
N GLN A 81 -13.54 8.52 0.33
CA GLN A 81 -12.16 8.84 0.72
C GLN A 81 -12.10 9.45 2.11
N ARG A 82 -11.14 9.00 2.93
CA ARG A 82 -10.89 9.58 4.25
C ARG A 82 -10.44 11.05 4.19
N TYR A 83 -9.71 11.43 3.15
CA TYR A 83 -9.13 12.77 2.96
C TYR A 83 -9.77 13.41 1.72
N ALA A 84 -10.87 14.15 1.93
CA ALA A 84 -11.72 14.66 0.85
C ALA A 84 -11.00 15.56 -0.17
N SER A 85 -9.95 16.28 0.24
CA SER A 85 -9.18 17.18 -0.64
C SER A 85 -7.96 16.49 -1.29
N TYR A 86 -7.66 15.24 -0.94
CA TYR A 86 -6.50 14.53 -1.46
C TYR A 86 -6.78 13.96 -2.84
N ARG A 87 -6.09 14.46 -3.86
CA ARG A 87 -6.24 14.08 -5.27
C ARG A 87 -4.86 13.80 -5.86
N PRO A 88 -4.25 12.65 -5.55
CA PRO A 88 -2.95 12.28 -6.11
C PRO A 88 -3.10 11.91 -7.59
N PRO A 89 -2.09 12.20 -8.44
CA PRO A 89 -2.02 11.68 -9.79
C PRO A 89 -1.76 10.17 -9.71
N LEU A 90 -2.76 9.36 -10.08
CA LEU A 90 -2.63 7.91 -10.08
C LEU A 90 -1.78 7.46 -11.26
N LYS A 91 -0.76 6.66 -11.01
CA LYS A 91 0.17 6.14 -12.02
C LYS A 91 0.43 4.66 -11.78
N LEU A 92 0.35 3.85 -12.83
CA LEU A 92 0.69 2.43 -12.79
C LEU A 92 2.08 2.20 -13.38
N GLU A 93 2.93 1.54 -12.60
CA GLU A 93 4.28 1.14 -12.99
C GLU A 93 4.39 -0.39 -12.97
N PHE A 94 5.13 -0.95 -13.94
CA PHE A 94 5.39 -2.39 -14.00
C PHE A 94 6.83 -2.70 -13.71
N ARG A 95 7.07 -3.72 -12.88
CA ARG A 95 8.42 -4.19 -12.52
C ARG A 95 8.48 -5.71 -12.52
N SER A 96 9.69 -6.22 -12.72
CA SER A 96 10.05 -7.62 -12.48
C SER A 96 11.01 -7.73 -11.28
N GLY A 97 11.47 -8.93 -10.94
CA GLY A 97 12.47 -9.15 -9.89
C GLY A 97 11.92 -9.49 -8.51
N MET A 98 10.59 -9.47 -8.32
CA MET A 98 9.97 -9.94 -7.08
C MET A 98 8.80 -10.88 -7.35
N PRO A 99 8.33 -11.64 -6.33
CA PRO A 99 7.15 -12.51 -6.44
C PRO A 99 5.89 -11.76 -6.89
N ALA A 100 4.83 -12.53 -7.19
CA ALA A 100 3.52 -12.00 -7.56
C ALA A 100 3.00 -11.03 -6.49
N ASN A 101 2.95 -9.74 -6.82
CA ASN A 101 2.57 -8.67 -5.91
C ASN A 101 2.08 -7.43 -6.67
N ALA A 102 1.31 -6.60 -5.98
CA ALA A 102 1.11 -5.21 -6.30
C ALA A 102 1.22 -4.40 -5.00
N PHE A 103 1.61 -3.14 -5.08
CA PHE A 103 1.70 -2.28 -3.90
C PHE A 103 1.60 -0.81 -4.29
N ALA A 104 1.01 -0.03 -3.37
CA ALA A 104 0.87 1.41 -3.51
C ALA A 104 2.01 2.15 -2.81
N LEU A 105 2.57 3.14 -3.49
CA LEU A 105 3.49 4.12 -2.90
C LEU A 105 2.73 5.40 -2.53
N PRO A 106 3.21 6.19 -1.56
CA PRO A 106 2.63 7.50 -1.26
C PRO A 106 2.55 8.39 -2.51
N GLY A 107 1.52 9.23 -2.61
CA GLY A 107 1.44 10.20 -3.71
C GLY A 107 0.93 9.68 -5.05
N GLY A 108 0.48 8.40 -5.12
CA GLY A 108 -0.33 7.92 -6.24
C GLY A 108 0.29 6.87 -7.15
N THR A 109 1.56 6.51 -6.97
CA THR A 109 2.21 5.46 -7.75
C THR A 109 1.79 4.08 -7.25
N VAL A 110 1.27 3.26 -8.14
CA VAL A 110 0.99 1.83 -7.91
C VAL A 110 1.99 1.02 -8.73
N VAL A 111 2.62 0.05 -8.10
CA VAL A 111 3.55 -0.88 -8.77
C VAL A 111 2.90 -2.25 -8.86
N MET A 112 2.89 -2.82 -10.07
CA MET A 112 2.43 -4.19 -10.33
C MET A 112 3.59 -5.02 -10.86
N THR A 113 3.81 -6.21 -10.28
CA THR A 113 4.88 -7.08 -10.74
C THR A 113 4.45 -7.92 -11.95
N ASP A 114 5.39 -8.20 -12.85
CA ASP A 114 5.16 -9.11 -13.97
C ASP A 114 4.64 -10.47 -13.49
N ALA A 115 5.11 -10.91 -12.33
CA ALA A 115 4.76 -12.20 -11.77
C ALA A 115 3.27 -12.33 -11.38
N ILE A 116 2.58 -11.25 -10.97
CA ILE A 116 1.13 -11.32 -10.69
C ILE A 116 0.34 -11.39 -11.99
N VAL A 117 0.77 -10.67 -13.03
CA VAL A 117 0.16 -10.73 -14.36
C VAL A 117 0.30 -12.13 -14.96
N GLN A 118 1.49 -12.72 -14.86
CA GLN A 118 1.73 -14.08 -15.30
C GLN A 118 0.94 -15.11 -14.49
N ALA A 119 0.85 -14.94 -13.17
CA ALA A 119 0.09 -15.85 -12.30
C ALA A 119 -1.42 -15.86 -12.65
N ALA A 120 -1.99 -14.73 -13.02
CA ALA A 120 -3.37 -14.66 -13.50
C ALA A 120 -3.53 -15.40 -14.85
N ALA A 121 -2.63 -15.17 -15.80
CA ALA A 121 -2.64 -15.82 -17.10
C ALA A 121 -2.48 -17.35 -17.00
N ASP A 122 -1.49 -17.84 -16.23
CA ASP A 122 -1.21 -19.27 -16.05
C ASP A 122 -2.40 -20.04 -15.43
N LYS A 123 -3.26 -19.35 -14.71
CA LYS A 123 -4.45 -19.93 -14.07
C LYS A 123 -5.74 -19.68 -14.84
N GLY A 124 -5.68 -19.03 -15.99
CA GLY A 124 -6.87 -18.67 -16.77
C GLY A 124 -7.82 -17.73 -16.02
N ILE A 125 -7.30 -16.94 -15.06
CA ILE A 125 -8.09 -15.97 -14.30
C ILE A 125 -8.20 -14.69 -15.14
N SER A 126 -9.42 -14.13 -15.23
CA SER A 126 -9.66 -12.95 -16.05
C SER A 126 -8.89 -11.72 -15.56
N ASP A 127 -8.62 -10.77 -16.45
CA ASP A 127 -7.99 -9.49 -16.13
C ASP A 127 -8.77 -8.65 -15.11
N ASP A 128 -10.06 -8.93 -14.90
CA ASP A 128 -10.85 -8.29 -13.86
C ASP A 128 -10.26 -8.55 -12.46
N ALA A 129 -9.56 -9.67 -12.29
CA ALA A 129 -8.83 -9.95 -11.07
C ALA A 129 -7.68 -8.96 -10.84
N LEU A 130 -6.89 -8.67 -11.89
CA LEU A 130 -5.81 -7.69 -11.84
C LEU A 130 -6.36 -6.28 -11.60
N VAL A 131 -7.47 -5.94 -12.25
CA VAL A 131 -8.16 -4.66 -12.05
C VAL A 131 -8.69 -4.55 -10.62
N GLY A 132 -9.21 -5.63 -10.03
CA GLY A 132 -9.61 -5.68 -8.63
C GLY A 132 -8.44 -5.43 -7.67
N VAL A 133 -7.28 -6.03 -7.92
CA VAL A 133 -6.06 -5.76 -7.17
C VAL A 133 -5.66 -4.28 -7.32
N LEU A 134 -5.72 -3.71 -8.53
CA LEU A 134 -5.44 -2.28 -8.73
C LEU A 134 -6.45 -1.38 -8.00
N ALA A 135 -7.73 -1.76 -7.93
CA ALA A 135 -8.74 -1.04 -7.15
C ALA A 135 -8.38 -1.03 -5.64
N HIS A 136 -7.87 -2.15 -5.12
CA HIS A 136 -7.39 -2.26 -3.74
C HIS A 136 -6.19 -1.35 -3.49
N GLU A 137 -5.21 -1.34 -4.41
CA GLU A 137 -4.05 -0.45 -4.30
C GLU A 137 -4.44 1.03 -4.39
N ILE A 138 -5.41 1.39 -5.25
CA ILE A 138 -5.98 2.75 -5.26
C ILE A 138 -6.60 3.07 -3.89
N GLY A 139 -7.24 2.11 -3.24
CA GLY A 139 -7.75 2.25 -1.87
C GLY A 139 -6.65 2.64 -0.88
N HIS A 140 -5.48 1.98 -0.93
CA HIS A 140 -4.33 2.35 -0.12
C HIS A 140 -3.83 3.77 -0.42
N VAL A 141 -3.80 4.17 -1.69
CA VAL A 141 -3.41 5.53 -2.08
C VAL A 141 -4.36 6.56 -1.51
N VAL A 142 -5.67 6.46 -1.78
CA VAL A 142 -6.65 7.49 -1.42
C VAL A 142 -6.86 7.62 0.09
N HIS A 143 -6.66 6.54 0.83
CA HIS A 143 -6.65 6.55 2.29
C HIS A 143 -5.28 6.90 2.89
N ARG A 144 -4.27 7.14 2.03
CA ARG A 144 -2.90 7.52 2.40
C ARG A 144 -2.24 6.53 3.37
N HIS A 145 -2.53 5.24 3.22
CA HIS A 145 -2.06 4.22 4.16
C HIS A 145 -0.54 4.19 4.24
N GLY A 146 0.17 4.25 3.09
CA GLY A 146 1.63 4.32 3.06
C GLY A 146 2.17 5.54 3.81
N MET A 147 1.58 6.72 3.60
CA MET A 147 2.01 7.94 4.32
C MET A 147 1.68 7.88 5.81
N ARG A 148 0.52 7.34 6.19
CA ARG A 148 0.17 7.13 7.61
C ARG A 148 1.18 6.23 8.30
N MET A 149 1.64 5.15 7.66
CA MET A 149 2.69 4.27 8.19
C MET A 149 4.02 5.00 8.35
N VAL A 150 4.43 5.81 7.37
CA VAL A 150 5.67 6.61 7.46
C VAL A 150 5.59 7.59 8.61
N VAL A 151 4.47 8.29 8.77
CA VAL A 151 4.26 9.25 9.88
C VAL A 151 4.20 8.52 11.22
N GLU A 152 3.50 7.39 11.31
CA GLU A 152 3.41 6.57 12.53
C GLU A 152 4.80 6.12 12.98
N GLN A 153 5.61 5.62 12.05
CA GLN A 153 6.98 5.22 12.34
C GLN A 153 7.85 6.42 12.75
N GLY A 154 7.64 7.58 12.13
CA GLY A 154 8.31 8.83 12.51
C GLY A 154 7.97 9.24 13.95
N VAL A 155 6.70 9.19 14.33
CA VAL A 155 6.24 9.48 15.72
C VAL A 155 6.88 8.52 16.71
N LEU A 156 6.91 7.22 16.39
CA LEU A 156 7.53 6.21 17.25
C LEU A 156 9.03 6.42 17.39
N ASN A 157 9.73 6.67 16.28
CA ASN A 157 11.17 6.88 16.28
C ASN A 157 11.56 8.17 17.02
N MET A 158 10.77 9.25 16.86
CA MET A 158 10.97 10.47 17.66
C MET A 158 10.77 10.21 19.16
N GLY A 159 9.73 9.48 19.54
CA GLY A 159 9.47 9.13 20.93
C GLY A 159 10.60 8.30 21.53
N LEU A 160 11.08 7.27 20.81
CA LEU A 160 12.21 6.45 21.23
C LEU A 160 13.53 7.21 21.19
N GLY A 161 13.77 8.02 20.15
CA GLY A 161 14.98 8.82 20.01
C GLY A 161 15.12 9.86 21.12
N LEU A 162 14.04 10.52 21.51
CA LEU A 162 14.04 11.43 22.67
C LEU A 162 14.31 10.68 23.99
N ALA A 163 13.83 9.43 24.11
CA ALA A 163 14.06 8.62 25.31
C ALA A 163 15.47 8.02 25.36
N LEU A 164 16.08 7.71 24.23
CA LEU A 164 17.35 7.00 24.11
C LEU A 164 18.51 7.88 23.58
N GLY A 165 18.22 9.11 23.13
CA GLY A 165 19.22 10.05 22.61
C GLY A 165 19.71 9.76 21.18
N ASP A 166 19.00 8.93 20.40
CA ASP A 166 19.35 8.60 19.02
C ASP A 166 18.15 8.72 18.06
N VAL A 167 18.29 9.54 17.03
CA VAL A 167 17.23 9.81 16.01
C VAL A 167 17.59 9.33 14.60
N SER A 168 18.66 8.58 14.43
CA SER A 168 19.24 8.23 13.10
C SER A 168 18.46 7.15 12.31
N GLY A 169 17.50 6.44 12.92
CA GLY A 169 16.83 5.27 12.35
C GLY A 169 15.65 5.51 11.40
N VAL A 170 15.24 6.76 11.13
CA VAL A 170 13.93 7.06 10.49
C VAL A 170 13.84 6.72 8.99
N VAL A 171 14.94 6.78 8.25
CA VAL A 171 14.90 6.76 6.77
C VAL A 171 15.02 5.35 6.17
N SER A 172 15.66 4.41 6.83
CA SER A 172 15.91 3.06 6.28
C SER A 172 14.69 2.12 6.31
N THR A 173 13.71 2.43 7.13
CA THR A 173 12.55 1.55 7.40
C THR A 173 11.42 1.68 6.35
N GLY A 174 11.34 2.82 5.63
CA GLY A 174 10.22 3.12 4.73
C GLY A 174 10.05 2.13 3.56
N ALA A 175 11.13 1.77 2.89
CA ALA A 175 11.08 0.88 1.73
C ALA A 175 10.66 -0.56 2.13
N THR A 176 11.15 -1.06 3.26
CA THR A 176 10.82 -2.39 3.77
C THR A 176 9.36 -2.46 4.24
N LEU A 177 8.84 -1.40 4.86
CA LEU A 177 7.45 -1.34 5.34
C LEU A 177 6.44 -1.39 4.19
N LEU A 178 6.71 -0.71 3.07
CA LEU A 178 5.78 -0.61 1.96
C LEU A 178 5.79 -1.86 1.06
N THR A 179 6.85 -2.64 1.07
CA THR A 179 6.98 -3.87 0.27
C THR A 179 6.67 -5.15 1.06
N SER A 180 6.85 -5.13 2.37
CA SER A 180 6.36 -6.19 3.24
C SER A 180 4.87 -5.94 3.50
N ARG A 181 4.02 -6.95 3.45
CA ARG A 181 2.57 -6.89 3.75
C ARG A 181 2.26 -6.33 5.16
N ALA A 182 2.75 -5.10 5.44
CA ALA A 182 2.83 -4.53 6.78
C ALA A 182 1.62 -3.65 7.14
N TYR A 183 0.61 -3.57 6.26
CA TYR A 183 -0.61 -2.83 6.56
C TYR A 183 -1.39 -3.46 7.72
N SER A 184 -1.92 -2.62 8.60
CA SER A 184 -2.78 -3.09 9.68
C SER A 184 -4.08 -3.67 9.12
N ARG A 185 -4.74 -4.58 9.85
CA ARG A 185 -6.05 -5.12 9.48
C ARG A 185 -7.12 -4.05 9.23
N SER A 186 -6.98 -2.87 9.83
CA SER A 186 -7.89 -1.74 9.58
C SER A 186 -7.60 -1.09 8.23
N HIS A 187 -6.35 -0.95 7.84
CA HIS A 187 -5.96 -0.43 6.54
C HIS A 187 -6.42 -1.36 5.40
N GLU A 188 -6.22 -2.67 5.58
CA GLU A 188 -6.70 -3.66 4.62
C GLU A 188 -8.21 -3.57 4.41
N ARG A 189 -8.99 -3.51 5.51
CA ARG A 189 -10.45 -3.36 5.40
C ARG A 189 -10.88 -2.04 4.74
N GLU A 190 -10.19 -0.93 5.01
CA GLU A 190 -10.45 0.35 4.33
C GLU A 190 -10.19 0.21 2.83
N ALA A 191 -9.10 -0.43 2.43
CA ALA A 191 -8.74 -0.67 1.03
C ALA A 191 -9.71 -1.63 0.35
N ASP A 192 -10.09 -2.74 1.00
CA ASP A 192 -11.07 -3.70 0.48
C ASP A 192 -12.44 -3.06 0.27
N CYS A 193 -12.94 -2.30 1.26
CA CYS A 193 -14.22 -1.60 1.12
C CYS A 193 -14.20 -0.61 -0.05
N TYR A 194 -13.09 0.11 -0.21
CA TYR A 194 -12.91 1.05 -1.32
C TYR A 194 -12.85 0.31 -2.65
N ALA A 195 -12.09 -0.78 -2.75
CA ALA A 195 -11.98 -1.60 -3.96
C ALA A 195 -13.35 -2.13 -4.41
N ILE A 196 -14.13 -2.67 -3.47
CA ILE A 196 -15.49 -3.18 -3.76
C ILE A 196 -16.40 -2.05 -4.26
N ALA A 197 -16.35 -0.88 -3.64
CA ALA A 197 -17.14 0.27 -4.07
C ALA A 197 -16.75 0.74 -5.48
N LEU A 198 -15.44 0.86 -5.73
CA LEU A 198 -14.89 1.26 -7.03
C LEU A 198 -15.22 0.26 -8.13
N MET A 199 -15.03 -1.05 -7.87
CA MET A 199 -15.36 -2.12 -8.83
C MET A 199 -16.86 -2.12 -9.17
N ARG A 200 -17.75 -1.94 -8.17
CA ARG A 200 -19.20 -1.83 -8.38
C ARG A 200 -19.55 -0.62 -9.23
N GLN A 201 -18.94 0.53 -8.96
CA GLN A 201 -19.16 1.75 -9.75
C GLN A 201 -18.70 1.57 -11.20
N ALA A 202 -17.62 0.83 -11.41
CA ALA A 202 -17.11 0.47 -12.73
C ALA A 202 -17.89 -0.69 -13.39
N SER A 203 -18.93 -1.23 -12.76
CA SER A 203 -19.68 -2.41 -13.21
C SER A 203 -18.80 -3.64 -13.48
N LEU A 204 -17.75 -3.81 -12.65
CA LEU A 204 -16.79 -4.92 -12.73
C LEU A 204 -17.06 -5.98 -11.66
N PRO A 205 -16.85 -7.27 -11.97
CA PRO A 205 -17.05 -8.36 -11.01
C PRO A 205 -15.92 -8.38 -9.97
N THR A 206 -16.27 -8.56 -8.69
CA THR A 206 -15.29 -8.64 -7.59
C THR A 206 -14.75 -10.06 -7.32
N ALA A 207 -15.47 -11.10 -7.75
CA ALA A 207 -15.10 -12.49 -7.52
C ALA A 207 -13.72 -12.90 -8.09
N PRO A 208 -13.31 -12.48 -9.30
CA PRO A 208 -12.00 -12.83 -9.87
C PRO A 208 -10.81 -12.37 -9.02
N MET A 209 -10.91 -11.20 -8.36
CA MET A 209 -9.88 -10.70 -7.45
C MET A 209 -9.63 -11.69 -6.29
N GLY A 210 -10.70 -12.15 -5.64
CA GLY A 210 -10.60 -13.13 -4.56
C GLY A 210 -9.96 -14.45 -5.03
N GLN A 211 -10.31 -14.92 -6.23
CA GLN A 211 -9.70 -16.11 -6.81
C GLN A 211 -8.19 -15.96 -7.03
N LEU A 212 -7.74 -14.82 -7.54
CA LEU A 212 -6.32 -14.54 -7.76
C LEU A 212 -5.54 -14.47 -6.44
N LEU A 213 -6.06 -13.77 -5.44
CA LEU A 213 -5.42 -13.65 -4.13
C LEU A 213 -5.26 -15.02 -3.45
N LEU A 214 -6.31 -15.84 -3.45
CA LEU A 214 -6.23 -17.22 -2.94
C LEU A 214 -5.24 -18.09 -3.71
N ALA A 215 -5.12 -17.87 -5.02
CA ALA A 215 -4.21 -18.63 -5.86
C ALA A 215 -2.74 -18.29 -5.61
N ILE A 216 -2.45 -17.02 -5.27
CA ILE A 216 -1.11 -16.54 -4.94
C ILE A 216 -0.71 -17.00 -3.54
N ASP A 217 -1.60 -16.91 -2.56
CA ASP A 217 -1.33 -17.31 -1.18
C ASP A 217 -1.00 -18.80 -1.05
N ARG A 218 -1.75 -19.66 -1.73
CA ARG A 218 -1.47 -21.11 -1.79
C ARG A 218 -0.09 -21.43 -2.38
N LYS A 219 0.42 -20.64 -3.33
CA LYS A 219 1.74 -20.84 -3.92
C LYS A 219 2.84 -20.41 -2.94
N SER A 220 2.63 -19.32 -2.20
CA SER A 220 3.55 -18.85 -1.16
C SER A 220 3.71 -19.87 -0.02
N THR A 221 2.61 -20.48 0.43
CA THR A 221 2.62 -21.50 1.50
C THR A 221 3.36 -22.77 1.09
N ARG A 222 3.24 -23.20 -0.18
CA ARG A 222 3.93 -24.41 -0.70
C ARG A 222 5.44 -24.24 -0.92
N LEU A 223 5.93 -23.00 -1.06
CA LEU A 223 7.36 -22.72 -1.22
C LEU A 223 8.09 -22.62 0.12
N ASN A 224 7.35 -22.46 1.22
CA ASN A 224 7.88 -22.33 2.57
C ASN A 224 7.71 -23.61 3.43
N SER A 225 7.16 -24.68 2.86
CA SER A 225 7.06 -26.04 3.43
C SER A 225 8.07 -26.97 2.78
#